data_48ba77f09a8f28294c19d7d97e8a86b9
#
_entry.id   48ba77f09a8f28294c19d7d97e8a86b9
#
_cell.length_a   1.000
_cell.length_b   1.000
_cell.length_c   1.000
_cell.angle_alpha   90.00
_cell.angle_beta   90.00
_cell.angle_gamma   90.00
#
_symmetry.space_group_name_H-M   'P 1'
#
loop_
_entity.id
_entity.type
_entity.pdbx_description
1 polymer ?
#
loop_
_entity_poly.entity_id
_entity_poly.type
_entity_poly.pdbx_seq_one_letter_code
_entity_poly.pdbx_strand_id
1 'polypeptide(L)'
;GKDPGYDPLAFVVEECHKRGMECHAWIVALPLGGRKHVTSLGARSVVKKQPAITISYKREYFLDPGHPDTKEYMMKLVREVVENYDVDGVHFDYLRYPEHAGTRFPDTRGFRKYGKGRSLAAWRRDNLTDILRHLYKGVKAMKPWVKVSTSPVGKYDDTSRYSSQGWNAYDAVHQDVVGWMAEGIQDQVYPMMYFRGNSFYPFALDWKEQSHGRQVIPGLGIYFLDPSEGDWPIEEIERQIAFTRQHDIEGQAHYRMAFLSKNVQGLYDKLRYDYYKSPALTPSMPWLDNTPPTHPKDLTIENKDGYITLRWQPSTDNDTVNPPRYIVYASDTYPVDISNPENILAAYVPDCSYTYTPLYPWKAKLYYAVTAIDRYGNESVMSCELKL
;
A
#
# COMPACT_ATOMS: atom_id res chain seq x y z
N GLY A 1 -5.46 -20.54 -16.69
CA GLY A 1 -5.35 -19.39 -17.59
C GLY A 1 -4.57 -19.76 -18.84
N LYS A 2 -4.60 -18.91 -19.84
CA LYS A 2 -3.69 -19.00 -20.99
C LYS A 2 -2.45 -18.17 -20.66
N ASP A 3 -1.30 -18.63 -21.13
CA ASP A 3 -0.06 -17.86 -21.07
C ASP A 3 -0.22 -16.59 -21.95
N PRO A 4 -0.06 -15.38 -21.40
CA PRO A 4 -0.17 -14.15 -22.20
C PRO A 4 1.06 -13.90 -23.08
N GLY A 5 2.11 -14.72 -23.00
CA GLY A 5 3.37 -14.56 -23.73
C GLY A 5 4.33 -13.50 -23.17
N TYR A 6 4.04 -12.95 -21.99
CA TYR A 6 4.90 -12.03 -21.25
C TYR A 6 4.64 -12.17 -19.74
N ASP A 7 5.55 -11.64 -18.90
CA ASP A 7 5.34 -11.59 -17.45
C ASP A 7 4.56 -10.34 -17.06
N PRO A 8 3.25 -10.47 -16.69
CA PRO A 8 2.43 -9.31 -16.36
C PRO A 8 2.88 -8.56 -15.12
N LEU A 9 3.45 -9.26 -14.12
CA LEU A 9 3.89 -8.62 -12.88
C LEU A 9 5.17 -7.82 -13.13
N ALA A 10 6.16 -8.39 -13.82
CA ALA A 10 7.36 -7.68 -14.22
C ALA A 10 7.02 -6.41 -15.04
N PHE A 11 6.10 -6.53 -16.00
CA PHE A 11 5.65 -5.41 -16.82
C PHE A 11 5.02 -4.29 -15.97
N VAL A 12 4.13 -4.63 -15.03
CA VAL A 12 3.46 -3.61 -14.19
C VAL A 12 4.45 -2.94 -13.25
N VAL A 13 5.37 -3.68 -12.64
CA VAL A 13 6.45 -3.13 -11.79
C VAL A 13 7.27 -2.12 -12.59
N GLU A 14 7.76 -2.50 -13.77
CA GLU A 14 8.55 -1.61 -14.64
C GLU A 14 7.78 -0.33 -15.01
N GLU A 15 6.52 -0.47 -15.42
CA GLU A 15 5.68 0.68 -15.82
C GLU A 15 5.29 1.59 -14.65
N CYS A 16 5.16 1.06 -13.44
CA CYS A 16 4.99 1.87 -12.23
C CYS A 16 6.26 2.67 -11.93
N HIS A 17 7.42 2.01 -11.90
CA HIS A 17 8.71 2.66 -11.60
C HIS A 17 9.06 3.75 -12.61
N LYS A 18 8.82 3.55 -13.92
CA LYS A 18 8.99 4.59 -14.96
C LYS A 18 8.18 5.86 -14.68
N ARG A 19 7.11 5.75 -13.90
CA ARG A 19 6.21 6.87 -13.55
C ARG A 19 6.39 7.37 -12.13
N GLY A 20 7.43 6.91 -11.43
CA GLY A 20 7.68 7.26 -10.03
C GLY A 20 6.62 6.72 -9.07
N MET A 21 5.97 5.60 -9.41
CA MET A 21 4.97 4.95 -8.57
C MET A 21 5.50 3.66 -7.97
N GLU A 22 5.09 3.37 -6.74
CA GLU A 22 5.30 2.05 -6.13
C GLU A 22 4.35 1.01 -6.72
N CYS A 23 4.80 -0.24 -6.77
CA CYS A 23 4.00 -1.40 -7.15
C CYS A 23 3.92 -2.40 -6.01
N HIS A 24 2.73 -2.61 -5.45
CA HIS A 24 2.49 -3.57 -4.36
C HIS A 24 1.77 -4.81 -4.90
N ALA A 25 2.34 -5.98 -4.67
CA ALA A 25 1.71 -7.25 -5.04
C ALA A 25 0.52 -7.55 -4.11
N TRP A 26 -0.68 -7.57 -4.67
CA TRP A 26 -1.92 -7.87 -3.94
C TRP A 26 -2.17 -9.37 -3.87
N ILE A 27 -2.14 -9.92 -2.67
CA ILE A 27 -2.31 -11.34 -2.38
C ILE A 27 -3.61 -11.55 -1.59
N VAL A 28 -4.56 -12.31 -2.16
CA VAL A 28 -5.72 -12.82 -1.42
C VAL A 28 -5.24 -13.94 -0.53
N ALA A 29 -5.21 -13.71 0.79
CA ALA A 29 -4.46 -14.51 1.74
C ALA A 29 -5.07 -15.90 2.03
N LEU A 30 -6.26 -15.94 2.63
CA LEU A 30 -6.84 -17.18 3.12
C LEU A 30 -7.86 -17.84 2.18
N PRO A 31 -8.72 -17.12 1.44
CA PRO A 31 -9.69 -17.72 0.54
C PRO A 31 -9.02 -18.45 -0.63
N LEU A 32 -9.43 -19.68 -0.89
CA LEU A 32 -8.98 -20.51 -2.03
C LEU A 32 -10.04 -20.61 -3.14
N GLY A 33 -11.18 -19.95 -2.94
CA GLY A 33 -12.29 -19.90 -3.87
C GLY A 33 -13.31 -21.03 -3.73
N GLY A 34 -14.36 -20.94 -4.56
CA GLY A 34 -15.48 -21.87 -4.54
C GLY A 34 -15.14 -23.24 -5.16
N ARG A 35 -16.02 -24.22 -4.89
CA ARG A 35 -15.86 -25.61 -5.34
C ARG A 35 -15.56 -25.75 -6.83
N LYS A 36 -16.25 -24.98 -7.69
CA LYS A 36 -16.02 -25.03 -9.16
C LYS A 36 -14.60 -24.65 -9.51
N HIS A 37 -14.09 -23.57 -8.91
CA HIS A 37 -12.71 -23.09 -9.11
C HIS A 37 -11.68 -24.14 -8.67
N VAL A 38 -11.80 -24.64 -7.43
CA VAL A 38 -10.89 -25.67 -6.90
C VAL A 38 -10.91 -26.95 -7.75
N THR A 39 -12.08 -27.37 -8.23
CA THR A 39 -12.22 -28.53 -9.12
C THR A 39 -11.54 -28.29 -10.45
N SER A 40 -11.62 -27.08 -11.04
CA SER A 40 -10.97 -26.76 -12.30
C SER A 40 -9.44 -26.78 -12.23
N LEU A 41 -8.87 -26.53 -11.05
CA LEU A 41 -7.41 -26.65 -10.82
C LEU A 41 -6.95 -28.12 -10.71
N GLY A 42 -7.86 -29.06 -10.43
CA GLY A 42 -7.58 -30.49 -10.34
C GLY A 42 -6.45 -30.82 -9.32
N ALA A 43 -5.49 -31.64 -9.72
CA ALA A 43 -4.35 -32.03 -8.89
C ALA A 43 -3.41 -30.86 -8.53
N ARG A 44 -3.48 -29.73 -9.23
CA ARG A 44 -2.67 -28.53 -8.92
C ARG A 44 -3.19 -27.75 -7.71
N SER A 45 -4.46 -27.94 -7.33
CA SER A 45 -5.06 -27.25 -6.19
C SER A 45 -4.35 -27.59 -4.88
N VAL A 46 -4.14 -26.58 -4.03
CA VAL A 46 -3.64 -26.76 -2.66
C VAL A 46 -4.56 -27.67 -1.83
N VAL A 47 -5.86 -27.61 -2.06
CA VAL A 47 -6.86 -28.48 -1.41
C VAL A 47 -6.57 -29.97 -1.68
N LYS A 48 -6.00 -30.30 -2.83
CA LYS A 48 -5.58 -31.67 -3.17
C LYS A 48 -4.15 -31.99 -2.74
N LYS A 49 -3.25 -31.03 -2.87
CA LYS A 49 -1.81 -31.22 -2.54
C LYS A 49 -1.54 -31.22 -1.04
N GLN A 50 -2.24 -30.36 -0.29
CA GLN A 50 -2.03 -30.13 1.13
C GLN A 50 -3.37 -30.01 1.87
N PRO A 51 -4.22 -31.05 1.89
CA PRO A 51 -5.55 -31.00 2.49
C PRO A 51 -5.53 -30.68 3.99
N ALA A 52 -4.43 -30.95 4.69
CA ALA A 52 -4.29 -30.69 6.11
C ALA A 52 -4.37 -29.22 6.49
N ILE A 53 -3.91 -28.31 5.60
CA ILE A 53 -3.94 -26.88 5.81
C ILE A 53 -5.18 -26.19 5.22
N THR A 54 -6.22 -26.94 4.86
CA THR A 54 -7.40 -26.37 4.19
C THR A 54 -8.69 -26.69 4.94
N ILE A 55 -9.63 -25.76 4.91
CA ILE A 55 -10.97 -25.88 5.48
C ILE A 55 -12.01 -25.58 4.40
N SER A 56 -13.08 -26.37 4.36
CA SER A 56 -14.28 -26.06 3.56
C SER A 56 -15.37 -25.46 4.45
N TYR A 57 -15.88 -24.29 4.05
CA TYR A 57 -16.93 -23.57 4.76
C TYR A 57 -17.85 -22.85 3.77
N LYS A 58 -19.18 -22.99 3.92
CA LYS A 58 -20.21 -22.36 3.05
C LYS A 58 -19.93 -22.50 1.54
N ARG A 59 -19.55 -23.74 1.10
CA ARG A 59 -19.22 -24.08 -0.31
C ARG A 59 -17.95 -23.44 -0.87
N GLU A 60 -17.15 -22.81 -0.04
CA GLU A 60 -15.84 -22.27 -0.38
C GLU A 60 -14.73 -23.01 0.37
N TYR A 61 -13.52 -22.85 -0.09
CA TYR A 61 -12.33 -23.39 0.55
C TYR A 61 -11.45 -22.24 1.04
N PHE A 62 -10.79 -22.48 2.18
CA PHE A 62 -9.88 -21.54 2.82
C PHE A 62 -8.63 -22.27 3.26
N LEU A 63 -7.52 -21.56 3.35
CA LEU A 63 -6.41 -21.99 4.20
C LEU A 63 -6.90 -21.98 5.65
N ASP A 64 -6.50 -22.98 6.44
CA ASP A 64 -6.82 -23.06 7.88
C ASP A 64 -5.85 -22.16 8.68
N PRO A 65 -6.29 -21.00 9.21
CA PRO A 65 -5.40 -20.13 9.96
C PRO A 65 -4.88 -20.78 11.25
N GLY A 66 -5.62 -21.76 11.77
CA GLY A 66 -5.23 -22.50 12.98
C GLY A 66 -4.24 -23.63 12.76
N HIS A 67 -3.88 -23.94 11.52
CA HIS A 67 -2.88 -24.96 11.22
C HIS A 67 -1.48 -24.35 11.13
N PRO A 68 -0.47 -24.86 11.88
CA PRO A 68 0.86 -24.25 11.93
C PRO A 68 1.56 -24.17 10.57
N ASP A 69 1.30 -25.10 9.64
CA ASP A 69 1.94 -25.12 8.32
C ASP A 69 1.31 -24.12 7.33
N THR A 70 0.21 -23.46 7.68
CA THR A 70 -0.44 -22.44 6.82
C THR A 70 0.50 -21.27 6.57
N LYS A 71 1.16 -20.75 7.58
CA LYS A 71 2.11 -19.64 7.45
C LYS A 71 3.32 -20.01 6.59
N GLU A 72 3.80 -21.26 6.69
CA GLU A 72 4.91 -21.76 5.87
C GLU A 72 4.51 -21.85 4.38
N TYR A 73 3.29 -22.32 4.13
CA TYR A 73 2.75 -22.35 2.77
C TYR A 73 2.62 -20.93 2.18
N MET A 74 2.07 -19.99 2.94
CA MET A 74 1.94 -18.60 2.50
C MET A 74 3.33 -17.96 2.28
N MET A 75 4.29 -18.23 3.16
CA MET A 75 5.66 -17.71 3.01
C MET A 75 6.33 -18.16 1.71
N LYS A 76 6.05 -19.37 1.23
CA LYS A 76 6.57 -19.84 -0.08
C LYS A 76 6.05 -18.99 -1.24
N LEU A 77 4.77 -18.60 -1.21
CA LEU A 77 4.17 -17.76 -2.24
C LEU A 77 4.73 -16.33 -2.19
N VAL A 78 4.85 -15.78 -0.98
CA VAL A 78 5.42 -14.44 -0.77
C VAL A 78 6.88 -14.39 -1.20
N ARG A 79 7.66 -15.42 -0.88
CA ARG A 79 9.07 -15.56 -1.28
C ARG A 79 9.22 -15.52 -2.79
N GLU A 80 8.40 -16.28 -3.52
CA GLU A 80 8.41 -16.29 -4.99
C GLU A 80 8.23 -14.88 -5.57
N VAL A 81 7.31 -14.09 -5.02
CA VAL A 81 7.07 -12.72 -5.47
C VAL A 81 8.25 -11.81 -5.10
N VAL A 82 8.67 -11.81 -3.83
CA VAL A 82 9.68 -10.87 -3.32
C VAL A 82 11.07 -11.13 -3.89
N GLU A 83 11.45 -12.39 -4.08
CA GLU A 83 12.77 -12.75 -4.64
C GLU A 83 12.87 -12.46 -6.14
N ASN A 84 11.79 -12.69 -6.92
CA ASN A 84 11.85 -12.61 -8.37
C ASN A 84 11.46 -11.25 -8.95
N TYR A 85 10.81 -10.38 -8.17
CA TYR A 85 10.31 -9.08 -8.66
C TYR A 85 10.78 -7.93 -7.77
N ASP A 86 10.98 -6.76 -8.36
CA ASP A 86 11.30 -5.52 -7.63
C ASP A 86 10.01 -4.82 -7.18
N VAL A 87 9.13 -5.57 -6.47
CA VAL A 87 7.95 -4.98 -5.86
C VAL A 87 8.33 -4.10 -4.68
N ASP A 88 7.63 -3.00 -4.49
CA ASP A 88 7.81 -2.07 -3.37
C ASP A 88 7.02 -2.50 -2.13
N GLY A 89 6.03 -3.38 -2.31
CA GLY A 89 5.25 -3.92 -1.21
C GLY A 89 4.55 -5.23 -1.53
N VAL A 90 4.13 -5.92 -0.47
CA VAL A 90 3.20 -7.04 -0.50
C VAL A 90 1.99 -6.68 0.35
N HIS A 91 0.80 -6.85 -0.25
CA HIS A 91 -0.46 -6.48 0.36
C HIS A 91 -1.33 -7.71 0.58
N PHE A 92 -1.72 -7.98 1.84
CA PHE A 92 -2.53 -9.13 2.20
C PHE A 92 -3.99 -8.70 2.37
N ASP A 93 -4.81 -9.03 1.39
CA ASP A 93 -6.26 -8.93 1.50
C ASP A 93 -6.84 -10.25 2.02
N TYR A 94 -7.98 -10.17 2.70
CA TYR A 94 -8.62 -11.33 3.31
C TYR A 94 -7.74 -12.13 4.29
N LEU A 95 -6.79 -11.49 4.94
CA LEU A 95 -6.09 -12.07 6.10
C LEU A 95 -7.01 -11.98 7.32
N ARG A 96 -8.08 -12.74 7.28
CA ARG A 96 -9.17 -12.73 8.27
C ARG A 96 -9.98 -14.01 8.23
N TYR A 97 -10.66 -14.31 9.33
CA TYR A 97 -11.69 -15.34 9.32
C TYR A 97 -12.87 -14.93 8.43
N PRO A 98 -13.59 -15.89 7.83
CA PRO A 98 -14.77 -15.58 7.03
C PRO A 98 -15.82 -14.83 7.84
N GLU A 99 -16.55 -13.96 7.18
CA GLU A 99 -17.69 -13.27 7.78
C GLU A 99 -18.68 -14.27 8.36
N HIS A 100 -19.21 -13.95 9.54
CA HIS A 100 -20.13 -14.83 10.28
C HIS A 100 -19.54 -16.22 10.59
N ALA A 101 -18.20 -16.32 10.74
CA ALA A 101 -17.54 -17.56 11.12
C ALA A 101 -18.13 -18.13 12.43
N GLY A 102 -18.30 -17.26 13.44
CA GLY A 102 -18.90 -17.63 14.72
C GLY A 102 -18.42 -18.99 15.24
N THR A 103 -19.27 -19.70 15.92
CA THR A 103 -18.99 -21.06 16.39
C THR A 103 -19.14 -22.16 15.31
N ARG A 104 -19.67 -21.79 14.13
CA ARG A 104 -19.93 -22.72 13.02
C ARG A 104 -18.76 -22.91 12.07
N PHE A 105 -17.74 -22.07 12.16
CA PHE A 105 -16.52 -22.28 11.37
C PHE A 105 -15.84 -23.57 11.86
N PRO A 106 -15.41 -24.50 10.96
CA PRO A 106 -15.04 -25.85 11.36
C PRO A 106 -13.57 -25.96 11.86
N ASP A 107 -13.13 -25.04 12.69
CA ASP A 107 -11.80 -25.00 13.32
C ASP A 107 -11.72 -25.63 14.71
N THR A 108 -12.81 -26.24 15.19
CA THR A 108 -12.89 -26.84 16.54
C THR A 108 -11.79 -27.86 16.84
N ARG A 109 -11.38 -28.64 15.83
CA ARG A 109 -10.30 -29.63 16.00
C ARG A 109 -8.95 -28.92 16.23
N GLY A 110 -8.65 -27.89 15.45
CA GLY A 110 -7.49 -27.04 15.62
C GLY A 110 -7.47 -26.35 16.97
N PHE A 111 -8.61 -25.77 17.36
CA PHE A 111 -8.75 -25.11 18.65
C PHE A 111 -8.51 -26.06 19.84
N ARG A 112 -9.09 -27.28 19.85
CA ARG A 112 -8.81 -28.29 20.89
C ARG A 112 -7.34 -28.66 20.99
N LYS A 113 -6.66 -28.71 19.83
CA LYS A 113 -5.23 -29.11 19.80
C LYS A 113 -4.27 -27.95 20.15
N TYR A 114 -4.58 -26.72 19.73
CA TYR A 114 -3.65 -25.60 19.78
C TYR A 114 -4.14 -24.41 20.63
N GLY A 115 -5.39 -24.39 21.08
CA GLY A 115 -6.01 -23.29 21.83
C GLY A 115 -5.38 -23.02 23.20
N LYS A 116 -4.89 -24.05 23.90
CA LYS A 116 -4.10 -23.95 25.16
C LYS A 116 -4.74 -23.03 26.23
N GLY A 117 -6.03 -23.22 26.54
CA GLY A 117 -6.73 -22.46 27.58
C GLY A 117 -7.19 -21.04 27.20
N ARG A 118 -6.93 -20.61 25.97
CA ARG A 118 -7.45 -19.33 25.42
C ARG A 118 -8.94 -19.44 25.07
N SER A 119 -9.63 -18.28 25.00
CA SER A 119 -10.94 -18.24 24.35
C SER A 119 -10.80 -18.50 22.84
N LEU A 120 -11.88 -18.97 22.19
CA LEU A 120 -11.88 -19.21 20.75
C LEU A 120 -11.53 -17.92 19.94
N ALA A 121 -12.10 -16.79 20.36
CA ALA A 121 -11.84 -15.50 19.71
C ALA A 121 -10.37 -15.07 19.86
N ALA A 122 -9.80 -15.17 21.05
CA ALA A 122 -8.39 -14.85 21.27
C ALA A 122 -7.47 -15.77 20.45
N TRP A 123 -7.74 -17.09 20.43
CA TRP A 123 -6.94 -18.02 19.63
C TRP A 123 -7.02 -17.72 18.13
N ARG A 124 -8.18 -17.33 17.62
CA ARG A 124 -8.33 -16.93 16.21
C ARG A 124 -7.53 -15.68 15.88
N ARG A 125 -7.55 -14.65 16.75
CA ARG A 125 -6.72 -13.45 16.59
C ARG A 125 -5.24 -13.80 16.61
N ASP A 126 -4.81 -14.61 17.56
CA ASP A 126 -3.42 -15.05 17.67
C ASP A 126 -2.95 -15.82 16.41
N ASN A 127 -3.80 -16.63 15.79
CA ASN A 127 -3.48 -17.33 14.55
C ASN A 127 -3.17 -16.35 13.40
N LEU A 128 -4.00 -15.33 13.21
CA LEU A 128 -3.77 -14.31 12.16
C LEU A 128 -2.51 -13.49 12.46
N THR A 129 -2.32 -13.13 13.72
CA THR A 129 -1.11 -12.41 14.19
C THR A 129 0.16 -13.24 13.93
N ASP A 130 0.13 -14.54 14.24
CA ASP A 130 1.29 -15.44 14.02
C ASP A 130 1.61 -15.59 12.52
N ILE A 131 0.58 -15.69 11.67
CA ILE A 131 0.77 -15.71 10.21
C ILE A 131 1.43 -14.40 9.76
N LEU A 132 0.86 -13.24 10.10
CA LEU A 132 1.37 -11.94 9.64
C LEU A 132 2.80 -11.70 10.15
N ARG A 133 3.06 -12.01 11.42
CA ARG A 133 4.42 -11.91 12.02
C ARG A 133 5.44 -12.76 11.28
N HIS A 134 5.08 -13.98 10.89
CA HIS A 134 5.95 -14.87 10.12
C HIS A 134 6.23 -14.31 8.72
N LEU A 135 5.21 -13.83 8.03
CA LEU A 135 5.32 -13.21 6.70
C LEU A 135 6.16 -11.92 6.76
N TYR A 136 5.88 -11.04 7.73
CA TYR A 136 6.63 -9.80 7.92
C TYR A 136 8.13 -10.07 8.12
N LYS A 137 8.47 -10.93 9.07
CA LYS A 137 9.87 -11.31 9.32
C LYS A 137 10.54 -11.89 8.09
N GLY A 138 9.84 -12.73 7.33
CA GLY A 138 10.36 -13.33 6.11
C GLY A 138 10.62 -12.29 5.02
N VAL A 139 9.69 -11.36 4.79
CA VAL A 139 9.86 -10.27 3.82
C VAL A 139 11.03 -9.37 4.21
N LYS A 140 11.07 -8.92 5.48
CA LYS A 140 12.16 -8.03 5.96
C LYS A 140 13.54 -8.69 5.94
N ALA A 141 13.62 -9.99 6.10
CA ALA A 141 14.89 -10.73 5.96
C ALA A 141 15.38 -10.81 4.51
N MET A 142 14.50 -10.76 3.52
CA MET A 142 14.85 -10.79 2.09
C MET A 142 15.12 -9.39 1.54
N LYS A 143 14.16 -8.49 1.72
CA LYS A 143 14.19 -7.11 1.24
C LYS A 143 13.58 -6.20 2.31
N PRO A 144 14.37 -5.61 3.20
CA PRO A 144 13.86 -4.87 4.36
C PRO A 144 13.01 -3.63 4.00
N TRP A 145 13.25 -3.05 2.83
CA TRP A 145 12.48 -1.90 2.32
C TRP A 145 11.09 -2.27 1.78
N VAL A 146 10.83 -3.55 1.43
CA VAL A 146 9.54 -3.97 0.89
C VAL A 146 8.47 -3.84 1.97
N LYS A 147 7.46 -3.01 1.70
CA LYS A 147 6.35 -2.73 2.61
C LYS A 147 5.44 -3.94 2.77
N VAL A 148 5.01 -4.19 3.99
CA VAL A 148 4.01 -5.22 4.30
C VAL A 148 2.74 -4.53 4.75
N SER A 149 1.62 -4.85 4.12
CA SER A 149 0.35 -4.19 4.39
C SER A 149 -0.84 -5.16 4.40
N THR A 150 -1.92 -4.73 5.04
CA THR A 150 -3.18 -5.48 5.10
C THR A 150 -4.37 -4.58 4.80
N SER A 151 -5.49 -5.17 4.30
CA SER A 151 -6.78 -4.52 4.12
C SER A 151 -7.82 -5.08 5.11
N PRO A 152 -7.89 -4.52 6.34
CA PRO A 152 -8.90 -4.95 7.31
C PRO A 152 -10.28 -4.40 6.99
N VAL A 153 -11.31 -4.93 7.69
CA VAL A 153 -12.63 -4.30 7.75
C VAL A 153 -12.49 -2.86 8.21
N GLY A 154 -13.25 -1.95 7.62
CA GLY A 154 -13.06 -0.50 7.74
C GLY A 154 -13.24 0.11 9.13
N LYS A 155 -13.78 -0.62 10.10
CA LYS A 155 -13.89 -0.26 11.52
C LYS A 155 -13.06 -1.24 12.33
N TYR A 156 -12.18 -0.75 13.21
CA TYR A 156 -11.40 -1.66 14.06
C TYR A 156 -12.28 -2.28 15.13
N ASP A 157 -12.91 -1.43 15.94
CA ASP A 157 -13.81 -1.78 17.05
C ASP A 157 -14.80 -0.63 17.26
N ASP A 158 -15.56 -0.62 18.36
CA ASP A 158 -16.30 0.54 18.82
C ASP A 158 -15.34 1.66 19.23
N THR A 159 -15.66 2.91 18.87
CA THR A 159 -14.91 4.07 19.28
C THR A 159 -15.67 4.85 20.36
N SER A 160 -14.98 5.75 21.08
CA SER A 160 -15.64 6.71 21.99
C SER A 160 -16.59 7.67 21.25
N ARG A 161 -16.43 7.81 19.93
CA ARG A 161 -17.21 8.73 19.08
C ARG A 161 -18.43 8.05 18.47
N TYR A 162 -18.30 6.76 18.08
CA TYR A 162 -19.37 6.05 17.40
C TYR A 162 -19.21 4.53 17.54
N SER A 163 -20.33 3.80 17.63
CA SER A 163 -20.35 2.33 17.67
C SER A 163 -20.18 1.72 16.28
N SER A 164 -19.39 0.65 16.19
CA SER A 164 -19.26 -0.20 15.00
C SER A 164 -20.53 -0.98 14.68
N GLN A 165 -21.43 -1.07 15.64
CA GLN A 165 -22.64 -1.90 15.61
C GLN A 165 -22.32 -3.40 15.41
N GLY A 166 -21.20 -3.85 15.98
CA GLY A 166 -20.72 -5.23 15.91
C GLY A 166 -20.14 -5.66 14.56
N TRP A 167 -20.05 -4.74 13.58
CA TRP A 167 -19.34 -4.99 12.34
C TRP A 167 -17.98 -4.31 12.36
N ASN A 168 -17.00 -5.02 12.86
CA ASN A 168 -15.64 -4.51 13.06
C ASN A 168 -14.59 -5.60 12.77
N ALA A 169 -13.33 -5.19 12.69
CA ALA A 169 -12.21 -6.06 12.39
C ALA A 169 -11.90 -7.01 13.56
N TYR A 170 -11.93 -6.49 14.78
CA TYR A 170 -11.47 -7.19 15.97
C TYR A 170 -12.35 -8.36 16.36
N ASP A 171 -13.67 -8.16 16.44
CA ASP A 171 -14.61 -9.17 16.90
C ASP A 171 -15.25 -9.98 15.77
N ALA A 172 -15.70 -9.31 14.69
CA ALA A 172 -16.46 -9.99 13.65
C ALA A 172 -15.61 -10.93 12.80
N VAL A 173 -14.35 -10.56 12.53
CA VAL A 173 -13.44 -11.31 11.64
C VAL A 173 -12.07 -11.61 12.25
N HIS A 174 -11.90 -11.29 13.53
CA HIS A 174 -10.74 -11.62 14.36
C HIS A 174 -9.40 -11.00 13.90
N GLN A 175 -9.43 -9.80 13.29
CA GLN A 175 -8.25 -9.04 12.90
C GLN A 175 -7.82 -8.10 14.01
N ASP A 176 -6.75 -8.39 14.72
CA ASP A 176 -6.16 -7.53 15.76
C ASP A 176 -5.15 -6.54 15.13
N VAL A 177 -5.65 -5.70 14.24
CA VAL A 177 -4.81 -4.82 13.40
C VAL A 177 -4.07 -3.76 14.21
N VAL A 178 -4.69 -3.23 15.25
CA VAL A 178 -4.02 -2.28 16.17
C VAL A 178 -2.89 -2.99 16.90
N GLY A 179 -3.11 -4.22 17.36
CA GLY A 179 -2.05 -5.05 17.93
C GLY A 179 -0.91 -5.31 16.93
N TRP A 180 -1.21 -5.54 15.65
CA TRP A 180 -0.19 -5.72 14.59
C TRP A 180 0.64 -4.46 14.35
N MET A 181 0.01 -3.27 14.37
CA MET A 181 0.73 -1.99 14.26
C MET A 181 1.58 -1.72 15.50
N ALA A 182 1.05 -1.97 16.69
CA ALA A 182 1.77 -1.82 17.96
C ALA A 182 2.98 -2.76 18.08
N GLU A 183 2.84 -4.01 17.59
CA GLU A 183 3.95 -4.98 17.54
C GLU A 183 4.96 -4.64 16.41
N GLY A 184 4.58 -3.81 15.45
CA GLY A 184 5.43 -3.42 14.32
C GLY A 184 5.57 -4.52 13.26
N ILE A 185 4.55 -5.34 13.05
CA ILE A 185 4.55 -6.43 12.06
C ILE A 185 3.78 -6.11 10.78
N GLN A 186 3.49 -4.84 10.55
CA GLN A 186 3.08 -4.28 9.26
C GLN A 186 3.54 -2.83 9.14
N ASP A 187 3.72 -2.34 7.93
CA ASP A 187 4.18 -0.99 7.64
C ASP A 187 3.02 -0.06 7.29
N GLN A 188 2.02 -0.58 6.62
CA GLN A 188 0.85 0.17 6.17
C GLN A 188 -0.43 -0.61 6.45
N VAL A 189 -1.53 0.11 6.65
CA VAL A 189 -2.86 -0.46 6.75
C VAL A 189 -3.82 0.24 5.80
N TYR A 190 -4.63 -0.55 5.09
CA TYR A 190 -5.62 -0.09 4.12
C TYR A 190 -7.04 -0.47 4.58
N PRO A 191 -7.59 0.17 5.62
CA PRO A 191 -8.93 -0.18 6.10
C PRO A 191 -9.96 0.02 4.99
N MET A 192 -10.80 -0.99 4.74
CA MET A 192 -11.84 -0.95 3.71
C MET A 192 -13.02 -0.09 4.16
N MET A 193 -12.83 1.23 4.11
CA MET A 193 -13.77 2.22 4.65
C MET A 193 -14.82 2.65 3.62
N TYR A 194 -15.52 1.67 3.05
CA TYR A 194 -16.55 1.87 2.03
C TYR A 194 -17.87 2.31 2.66
N PHE A 195 -17.84 3.42 3.40
CA PHE A 195 -18.93 3.97 4.19
C PHE A 195 -19.04 5.48 4.02
N ARG A 196 -20.13 6.07 4.54
CA ARG A 196 -20.38 7.52 4.61
C ARG A 196 -20.66 7.96 6.04
N GLY A 197 -20.52 9.27 6.29
CA GLY A 197 -20.96 9.91 7.53
C GLY A 197 -20.31 9.27 8.77
N ASN A 198 -21.14 9.02 9.78
CA ASN A 198 -20.66 8.47 11.07
C ASN A 198 -20.03 7.08 10.99
N SER A 199 -20.21 6.35 9.90
CA SER A 199 -19.52 5.09 9.66
C SER A 199 -18.16 5.26 9.00
N PHE A 200 -17.80 6.47 8.57
CA PHE A 200 -16.49 6.79 7.97
C PHE A 200 -15.64 7.68 8.90
N TYR A 201 -16.07 8.92 9.14
CA TYR A 201 -15.22 9.96 9.73
C TYR A 201 -14.69 9.63 11.14
N PRO A 202 -15.52 9.15 12.10
CA PRO A 202 -15.03 8.78 13.42
C PRO A 202 -14.01 7.64 13.39
N PHE A 203 -14.20 6.68 12.47
CA PHE A 203 -13.32 5.53 12.35
C PHE A 203 -12.03 5.85 11.59
N ALA A 204 -12.05 6.81 10.66
CA ALA A 204 -10.82 7.29 10.01
C ALA A 204 -9.88 7.95 11.02
N LEU A 205 -10.44 8.75 11.96
CA LEU A 205 -9.68 9.30 13.08
C LEU A 205 -9.17 8.21 14.02
N ASP A 206 -10.00 7.24 14.35
CA ASP A 206 -9.65 6.11 15.22
C ASP A 206 -8.47 5.31 14.66
N TRP A 207 -8.48 5.00 13.36
CA TRP A 207 -7.36 4.35 12.69
C TRP A 207 -6.07 5.16 12.80
N LYS A 208 -6.13 6.48 12.59
CA LYS A 208 -4.97 7.36 12.69
C LYS A 208 -4.43 7.44 14.12
N GLU A 209 -5.31 7.61 15.10
CA GLU A 209 -4.96 7.69 16.53
C GLU A 209 -4.33 6.40 17.04
N GLN A 210 -4.73 5.24 16.52
CA GLN A 210 -4.22 3.93 16.90
C GLN A 210 -3.15 3.37 15.95
N SER A 211 -2.58 4.20 15.08
CA SER A 211 -1.63 3.76 14.04
C SER A 211 -0.27 3.32 14.58
N HIS A 212 0.08 3.70 15.81
CA HIS A 212 1.41 3.46 16.37
C HIS A 212 2.56 3.89 15.45
N GLY A 213 2.36 5.00 14.71
CA GLY A 213 3.32 5.53 13.76
C GLY A 213 3.42 4.77 12.43
N ARG A 214 2.53 3.79 12.17
CA ARG A 214 2.40 3.13 10.87
C ARG A 214 1.49 3.93 9.96
N GLN A 215 1.64 3.74 8.65
CA GLN A 215 0.89 4.50 7.65
C GLN A 215 -0.54 3.97 7.50
N VAL A 216 -1.51 4.87 7.62
CA VAL A 216 -2.94 4.57 7.45
C VAL A 216 -3.44 5.13 6.13
N ILE A 217 -3.95 4.27 5.27
CA ILE A 217 -4.45 4.63 3.94
C ILE A 217 -5.90 4.14 3.78
N PRO A 218 -6.91 4.93 4.17
CA PRO A 218 -8.31 4.54 4.05
C PRO A 218 -8.71 4.17 2.63
N GLY A 219 -9.35 3.02 2.47
CA GLY A 219 -9.98 2.60 1.23
C GLY A 219 -11.29 3.34 1.01
N LEU A 220 -11.38 4.12 -0.09
CA LEU A 220 -12.58 4.84 -0.49
C LEU A 220 -13.40 4.01 -1.47
N GLY A 221 -14.69 3.85 -1.19
CA GLY A 221 -15.61 3.06 -2.01
C GLY A 221 -16.09 3.83 -3.24
N ILE A 222 -15.19 4.16 -4.16
CA ILE A 222 -15.52 4.92 -5.38
C ILE A 222 -16.48 4.19 -6.31
N TYR A 223 -16.63 2.88 -6.17
CA TYR A 223 -17.61 2.10 -6.93
C TYR A 223 -19.04 2.49 -6.58
N PHE A 224 -19.30 3.00 -5.37
CA PHE A 224 -20.61 3.48 -4.98
C PHE A 224 -21.07 4.76 -5.70
N LEU A 225 -20.19 5.42 -6.45
CA LEU A 225 -20.59 6.51 -7.36
C LEU A 225 -21.41 6.01 -8.56
N ASP A 226 -21.27 4.72 -8.92
CA ASP A 226 -22.04 4.12 -10.01
C ASP A 226 -23.48 3.87 -9.53
N PRO A 227 -24.51 4.32 -10.29
CA PRO A 227 -25.91 4.11 -9.92
C PRO A 227 -26.30 2.64 -9.71
N SER A 228 -25.61 1.71 -10.35
CA SER A 228 -25.85 0.27 -10.17
C SER A 228 -25.32 -0.30 -8.85
N GLU A 229 -24.45 0.46 -8.14
CA GLU A 229 -23.80 -0.01 -6.90
C GLU A 229 -24.27 0.76 -5.66
N GLY A 230 -24.51 2.08 -5.75
CA GLY A 230 -24.91 2.86 -4.57
C GLY A 230 -25.36 4.28 -4.80
N ASP A 231 -25.13 4.83 -5.99
CA ASP A 231 -25.52 6.18 -6.41
C ASP A 231 -25.12 7.29 -5.41
N TRP A 232 -23.87 7.19 -4.89
CA TRP A 232 -23.35 8.24 -4.03
C TRP A 232 -23.03 9.49 -4.86
N PRO A 233 -23.25 10.70 -4.33
CA PRO A 233 -22.77 11.92 -4.96
C PRO A 233 -21.25 12.00 -4.87
N ILE A 234 -20.60 12.55 -5.90
CA ILE A 234 -19.13 12.66 -5.96
C ILE A 234 -18.56 13.49 -4.80
N GLU A 235 -19.33 14.46 -4.31
CA GLU A 235 -18.97 15.32 -3.17
C GLU A 235 -18.67 14.50 -1.90
N GLU A 236 -19.19 13.27 -1.78
CA GLU A 236 -18.84 12.42 -0.65
C GLU A 236 -17.38 11.96 -0.74
N ILE A 237 -16.91 11.55 -1.92
CA ILE A 237 -15.51 11.16 -2.12
C ILE A 237 -14.58 12.37 -1.98
N GLU A 238 -14.98 13.54 -2.52
CA GLU A 238 -14.23 14.78 -2.38
C GLU A 238 -14.07 15.17 -0.91
N ARG A 239 -15.14 15.04 -0.12
CA ARG A 239 -15.13 15.31 1.32
C ARG A 239 -14.23 14.33 2.08
N GLN A 240 -14.23 13.04 1.72
CA GLN A 240 -13.37 12.03 2.32
C GLN A 240 -11.89 12.32 2.01
N ILE A 241 -11.55 12.73 0.79
CA ILE A 241 -10.19 13.15 0.41
C ILE A 241 -9.78 14.39 1.22
N ALA A 242 -10.63 15.41 1.28
CA ALA A 242 -10.34 16.62 2.06
C ALA A 242 -10.14 16.31 3.55
N PHE A 243 -10.99 15.46 4.11
CA PHE A 243 -10.92 15.04 5.51
C PHE A 243 -9.61 14.32 5.84
N THR A 244 -9.19 13.35 5.02
CA THR A 244 -7.93 12.62 5.26
C THR A 244 -6.72 13.55 5.22
N ARG A 245 -6.69 14.51 4.29
CA ARG A 245 -5.64 15.53 4.21
C ARG A 245 -5.64 16.47 5.42
N GLN A 246 -6.82 16.91 5.86
CA GLN A 246 -6.96 17.82 7.01
C GLN A 246 -6.51 17.18 8.33
N HIS A 247 -6.56 15.85 8.42
CA HIS A 247 -6.20 15.11 9.63
C HIS A 247 -4.87 14.34 9.52
N ASP A 248 -4.00 14.73 8.59
CA ASP A 248 -2.68 14.16 8.38
C ASP A 248 -2.69 12.63 8.25
N ILE A 249 -3.75 12.09 7.62
CA ILE A 249 -3.82 10.68 7.25
C ILE A 249 -3.02 10.50 5.95
N GLU A 250 -2.15 9.50 5.89
CA GLU A 250 -1.03 9.41 4.95
C GLU A 250 -1.43 9.25 3.48
N GLY A 251 -2.71 8.97 3.18
CA GLY A 251 -3.17 8.85 1.81
C GLY A 251 -4.58 8.27 1.68
N GLN A 252 -4.96 7.91 0.46
CA GLN A 252 -6.24 7.26 0.16
C GLN A 252 -6.03 6.15 -0.87
N ALA A 253 -6.79 5.06 -0.75
CA ALA A 253 -6.86 4.00 -1.73
C ALA A 253 -8.25 3.97 -2.41
N HIS A 254 -8.28 4.00 -3.72
CA HIS A 254 -9.53 4.08 -4.49
C HIS A 254 -9.97 2.68 -4.96
N TYR A 255 -10.97 2.12 -4.37
CA TYR A 255 -11.51 0.82 -4.76
C TYR A 255 -12.76 1.00 -5.63
N ARG A 256 -12.70 0.68 -6.91
CA ARG A 256 -11.64 0.02 -7.67
C ARG A 256 -11.38 0.69 -9.01
N MET A 257 -10.24 0.36 -9.66
CA MET A 257 -9.75 0.92 -10.92
C MET A 257 -10.78 0.96 -12.07
N ALA A 258 -11.66 -0.04 -12.17
CA ALA A 258 -12.70 -0.09 -13.19
C ALA A 258 -13.61 1.17 -13.20
N PHE A 259 -13.84 1.79 -12.05
CA PHE A 259 -14.68 3.00 -11.93
C PHE A 259 -13.89 4.28 -12.21
N LEU A 260 -12.58 4.29 -11.97
CA LEU A 260 -11.70 5.35 -12.46
C LEU A 260 -11.63 5.33 -13.99
N SER A 261 -11.42 4.15 -14.60
CA SER A 261 -11.35 4.02 -16.07
C SER A 261 -12.64 4.42 -16.77
N LYS A 262 -13.80 4.27 -16.11
CA LYS A 262 -15.11 4.72 -16.61
C LYS A 262 -15.35 6.22 -16.39
N ASN A 263 -14.48 6.90 -15.65
CA ASN A 263 -14.63 8.29 -15.23
C ASN A 263 -16.01 8.60 -14.62
N VAL A 264 -16.49 7.70 -13.74
CA VAL A 264 -17.83 7.82 -13.15
C VAL A 264 -17.98 9.17 -12.46
N GLN A 265 -19.04 9.93 -12.78
CA GLN A 265 -19.30 11.29 -12.33
C GLN A 265 -18.11 12.28 -12.50
N GLY A 266 -17.18 12.01 -13.43
CA GLY A 266 -16.01 12.85 -13.65
C GLY A 266 -14.89 12.68 -12.61
N LEU A 267 -14.91 11.61 -11.80
CA LEU A 267 -13.95 11.41 -10.72
C LEU A 267 -12.50 11.35 -11.22
N TYR A 268 -12.24 10.66 -12.35
CA TYR A 268 -10.88 10.58 -12.90
C TYR A 268 -10.33 11.96 -13.25
N ASP A 269 -11.15 12.81 -13.87
CA ASP A 269 -10.74 14.17 -14.24
C ASP A 269 -10.49 15.03 -13.01
N LYS A 270 -11.34 14.95 -11.98
CA LYS A 270 -11.14 15.66 -10.70
C LYS A 270 -9.84 15.20 -10.00
N LEU A 271 -9.57 13.89 -9.96
CA LEU A 271 -8.32 13.39 -9.39
C LEU A 271 -7.11 13.90 -10.18
N ARG A 272 -7.15 13.80 -11.51
CA ARG A 272 -6.03 14.15 -12.38
C ARG A 272 -5.73 15.64 -12.41
N TYR A 273 -6.75 16.49 -12.50
CA TYR A 273 -6.57 17.92 -12.77
C TYR A 273 -6.70 18.80 -11.53
N ASP A 274 -7.17 18.26 -10.41
CA ASP A 274 -7.35 18.98 -9.16
C ASP A 274 -6.62 18.30 -7.99
N TYR A 275 -7.16 17.20 -7.45
CA TYR A 275 -6.65 16.60 -6.20
C TYR A 275 -5.24 16.04 -6.29
N TYR A 276 -4.84 15.45 -7.42
CA TYR A 276 -3.53 14.84 -7.66
C TYR A 276 -2.83 15.44 -8.89
N LYS A 277 -3.05 16.74 -9.14
CA LYS A 277 -2.41 17.46 -10.27
C LYS A 277 -0.89 17.51 -10.17
N SER A 278 -0.34 17.44 -8.98
CA SER A 278 1.09 17.40 -8.68
C SER A 278 1.49 16.04 -8.13
N PRO A 279 2.72 15.56 -8.39
CA PRO A 279 3.23 14.35 -7.79
C PRO A 279 3.28 14.48 -6.25
N ALA A 280 3.25 13.34 -5.55
CA ALA A 280 3.52 13.28 -4.12
C ALA A 280 4.60 12.23 -3.86
N LEU A 281 5.49 12.50 -2.92
CA LEU A 281 6.42 11.49 -2.44
C LEU A 281 5.70 10.53 -1.49
N THR A 282 6.08 9.26 -1.52
CA THR A 282 5.57 8.29 -0.56
C THR A 282 6.10 8.62 0.84
N PRO A 283 5.26 8.50 1.89
CA PRO A 283 5.71 8.75 3.24
C PRO A 283 6.86 7.84 3.65
N SER A 284 7.82 8.38 4.42
CA SER A 284 8.98 7.62 4.91
C SER A 284 8.59 6.54 5.92
N MET A 285 9.50 5.58 6.12
CA MET A 285 9.38 4.50 7.10
C MET A 285 10.45 4.61 8.21
N PRO A 286 10.37 5.63 9.08
CA PRO A 286 11.41 5.92 10.07
C PRO A 286 11.60 4.80 11.12
N TRP A 287 10.65 3.88 11.23
CA TRP A 287 10.77 2.69 12.09
C TRP A 287 11.68 1.60 11.51
N LEU A 288 12.07 1.70 10.24
CA LEU A 288 13.02 0.80 9.58
C LEU A 288 14.38 1.46 9.36
N ASP A 289 14.36 2.67 8.81
CA ASP A 289 15.49 3.55 8.65
C ASP A 289 15.02 5.02 8.69
N ASN A 290 15.80 5.89 9.33
CA ASN A 290 15.54 7.33 9.40
C ASN A 290 16.77 8.16 9.01
N THR A 291 17.72 7.56 8.32
CA THR A 291 18.97 8.20 7.91
C THR A 291 18.89 8.55 6.43
N PRO A 292 18.69 9.83 6.06
CA PRO A 292 18.62 10.23 4.67
C PRO A 292 19.98 10.07 3.98
N PRO A 293 19.99 9.86 2.64
CA PRO A 293 21.22 9.91 1.84
C PRO A 293 21.94 11.24 1.95
N THR A 294 23.19 11.27 1.53
CA THR A 294 23.90 12.55 1.33
C THR A 294 23.22 13.37 0.23
N HIS A 295 23.21 14.69 0.36
CA HIS A 295 22.64 15.54 -0.67
C HIS A 295 23.48 15.48 -1.98
N PRO A 296 22.85 15.65 -3.16
CA PRO A 296 23.57 15.77 -4.43
C PRO A 296 24.48 16.99 -4.45
N LYS A 297 25.66 16.85 -5.09
CA LYS A 297 26.65 17.93 -5.22
C LYS A 297 26.86 18.30 -6.68
N ASP A 298 27.51 19.44 -6.88
CA ASP A 298 27.94 19.93 -8.19
C ASP A 298 26.82 19.94 -9.24
N LEU A 299 25.62 20.40 -8.83
CA LEU A 299 24.49 20.57 -9.74
C LEU A 299 24.91 21.57 -10.86
N THR A 300 24.68 21.17 -12.10
CA THR A 300 24.87 22.00 -13.30
C THR A 300 23.59 22.02 -14.14
N ILE A 301 23.37 23.13 -14.86
CA ILE A 301 22.22 23.27 -15.77
C ILE A 301 22.78 23.70 -17.15
N GLU A 302 22.29 23.02 -18.18
CA GLU A 302 22.54 23.38 -19.58
C GLU A 302 21.20 23.59 -20.30
N ASN A 303 21.04 24.70 -20.99
CA ASN A 303 19.94 24.98 -21.89
C ASN A 303 20.42 24.98 -23.31
N LYS A 304 20.13 23.96 -24.08
CA LYS A 304 20.57 23.81 -25.46
C LYS A 304 19.45 23.28 -26.34
N ASP A 305 19.23 23.93 -27.46
CA ASP A 305 18.24 23.53 -28.47
C ASP A 305 16.81 23.32 -27.91
N GLY A 306 16.46 24.08 -26.87
CA GLY A 306 15.19 23.97 -26.19
C GLY A 306 15.09 22.85 -25.14
N TYR A 307 16.16 22.08 -24.93
CA TYR A 307 16.28 21.08 -23.87
C TYR A 307 16.97 21.69 -22.65
N ILE A 308 16.42 21.46 -21.48
CA ILE A 308 17.04 21.79 -20.21
C ILE A 308 17.55 20.48 -19.61
N THR A 309 18.87 20.42 -19.41
CA THR A 309 19.55 19.25 -18.84
C THR A 309 20.20 19.61 -17.51
N LEU A 310 19.83 18.92 -16.47
CA LEU A 310 20.45 18.97 -15.14
C LEU A 310 21.40 17.79 -14.98
N ARG A 311 22.55 18.00 -14.32
CA ARG A 311 23.52 16.95 -13.96
C ARG A 311 24.06 17.22 -12.57
N TRP A 312 24.30 16.15 -11.80
CA TRP A 312 24.86 16.24 -10.44
C TRP A 312 25.77 15.05 -10.14
N GLN A 313 26.51 15.14 -9.05
CA GLN A 313 27.30 14.02 -8.54
C GLN A 313 26.43 13.05 -7.74
N PRO A 314 26.73 11.73 -7.78
CA PRO A 314 25.96 10.75 -7.07
C PRO A 314 26.01 10.95 -5.56
N SER A 315 24.87 10.70 -4.92
CA SER A 315 24.73 10.64 -3.46
C SER A 315 25.14 9.26 -2.94
N THR A 316 25.54 9.21 -1.67
CA THR A 316 25.82 7.96 -0.94
C THR A 316 24.78 7.75 0.14
N ASP A 317 24.54 6.49 0.48
CA ASP A 317 23.59 6.06 1.50
C ASP A 317 24.21 4.98 2.39
N ASN A 318 23.60 4.74 3.56
CA ASN A 318 23.92 3.63 4.44
C ASN A 318 23.45 2.27 3.84
N ASP A 319 22.42 2.27 2.99
CA ASP A 319 22.03 1.11 2.19
C ASP A 319 22.94 1.01 0.95
N THR A 320 23.92 0.11 1.02
CA THR A 320 24.87 -0.11 -0.08
C THR A 320 24.31 -0.99 -1.21
N VAL A 321 23.13 -1.58 -1.02
CA VAL A 321 22.50 -2.47 -2.01
C VAL A 321 21.63 -1.66 -2.98
N ASN A 322 20.94 -0.66 -2.47
CA ASN A 322 20.03 0.17 -3.25
C ASN A 322 20.58 1.60 -3.36
N PRO A 323 21.11 2.00 -4.50
CA PRO A 323 21.55 3.38 -4.68
C PRO A 323 20.37 4.35 -4.54
N PRO A 324 20.59 5.55 -3.97
CA PRO A 324 19.58 6.59 -3.90
C PRO A 324 19.01 6.94 -5.27
N ARG A 325 17.75 7.30 -5.31
CA ARG A 325 17.09 7.96 -6.45
C ARG A 325 17.03 9.47 -6.19
N TYR A 326 16.60 10.25 -7.17
CA TYR A 326 16.62 11.71 -7.06
C TYR A 326 15.25 12.29 -7.32
N ILE A 327 14.96 13.39 -6.60
CA ILE A 327 13.81 14.24 -6.87
C ILE A 327 14.33 15.55 -7.45
N VAL A 328 13.81 15.91 -8.61
CA VAL A 328 14.17 17.17 -9.29
C VAL A 328 13.07 18.17 -9.02
N TYR A 329 13.44 19.29 -8.46
CA TYR A 329 12.56 20.42 -8.18
C TYR A 329 12.81 21.58 -9.11
N ALA A 330 11.75 22.31 -9.47
CA ALA A 330 11.81 23.50 -10.28
C ALA A 330 10.78 24.53 -9.83
N SER A 331 11.19 25.80 -9.67
CA SER A 331 10.34 26.89 -9.18
C SER A 331 10.61 28.18 -9.93
N ASP A 332 9.62 29.08 -9.94
CA ASP A 332 9.79 30.47 -10.42
C ASP A 332 10.20 31.41 -9.29
N THR A 333 10.20 30.94 -8.05
CA THR A 333 10.58 31.71 -6.85
C THR A 333 11.80 31.11 -6.17
N TYR A 334 12.59 31.98 -5.54
CA TYR A 334 13.75 31.62 -4.73
C TYR A 334 13.50 31.94 -3.24
N PRO A 335 13.87 31.05 -2.31
CA PRO A 335 14.42 29.69 -2.52
C PRO A 335 13.39 28.70 -3.08
N VAL A 336 13.86 27.59 -3.66
CA VAL A 336 13.01 26.49 -4.10
C VAL A 336 12.41 25.80 -2.87
N ASP A 337 11.10 25.87 -2.73
CA ASP A 337 10.40 25.18 -1.64
C ASP A 337 10.19 23.70 -2.00
N ILE A 338 11.02 22.81 -1.41
CA ILE A 338 10.93 21.36 -1.63
C ILE A 338 9.74 20.72 -0.88
N SER A 339 9.12 21.43 0.05
CA SER A 339 7.88 20.95 0.71
C SER A 339 6.62 21.13 -0.15
N ASN A 340 6.70 21.98 -1.16
CA ASN A 340 5.59 22.20 -2.08
C ASN A 340 5.63 21.18 -3.24
N PRO A 341 4.66 20.25 -3.32
CA PRO A 341 4.64 19.25 -4.38
C PRO A 341 4.47 19.84 -5.80
N GLU A 342 3.99 21.06 -5.95
CA GLU A 342 3.90 21.75 -7.25
C GLU A 342 5.29 22.06 -7.85
N ASN A 343 6.33 22.06 -7.03
CA ASN A 343 7.70 22.25 -7.46
C ASN A 343 8.40 20.96 -7.91
N ILE A 344 7.80 19.79 -7.70
CA ILE A 344 8.35 18.51 -8.18
C ILE A 344 8.22 18.44 -9.69
N LEU A 345 9.36 18.50 -10.38
CA LEU A 345 9.45 18.36 -11.83
C LEU A 345 9.57 16.88 -12.23
N ALA A 346 10.36 16.10 -11.48
CA ALA A 346 10.48 14.66 -11.65
C ALA A 346 10.77 13.97 -10.31
N ALA A 347 10.21 12.79 -10.10
CA ALA A 347 10.39 12.00 -8.89
C ALA A 347 11.02 10.65 -9.20
N TYR A 348 11.85 10.17 -8.26
CA TYR A 348 12.50 8.85 -8.30
C TYR A 348 13.38 8.61 -9.53
N VAL A 349 14.06 9.67 -10.01
CA VAL A 349 15.02 9.61 -11.13
C VAL A 349 16.19 8.71 -10.75
N PRO A 350 16.47 7.62 -11.50
CA PRO A 350 17.54 6.69 -11.13
C PRO A 350 18.94 7.18 -11.48
N ASP A 351 19.06 8.07 -12.47
CA ASP A 351 20.34 8.57 -13.00
C ASP A 351 20.73 9.91 -12.36
N CYS A 352 22.01 10.23 -12.41
CA CYS A 352 22.54 11.54 -11.96
C CYS A 352 22.35 12.64 -13.00
N SER A 353 21.33 12.54 -13.83
CA SER A 353 20.94 13.54 -14.81
C SER A 353 19.46 13.48 -15.12
N TYR A 354 18.90 14.62 -15.46
CA TYR A 354 17.52 14.73 -15.92
C TYR A 354 17.42 15.76 -17.06
N THR A 355 16.77 15.37 -18.14
CA THR A 355 16.57 16.25 -19.31
C THR A 355 15.06 16.34 -19.59
N TYR A 356 14.58 17.55 -19.81
CA TYR A 356 13.20 17.77 -20.21
C TYR A 356 13.10 18.95 -21.19
N THR A 357 11.96 19.00 -21.89
CA THR A 357 11.60 20.12 -22.77
C THR A 357 10.39 20.82 -22.15
N PRO A 358 10.50 22.10 -21.75
CA PRO A 358 9.32 22.87 -21.36
C PRO A 358 8.33 22.96 -22.52
N LEU A 359 7.03 22.92 -22.22
CA LEU A 359 5.96 23.00 -23.23
C LEU A 359 6.12 24.20 -24.16
N TYR A 360 6.66 25.31 -23.60
CA TYR A 360 7.09 26.51 -24.33
C TYR A 360 8.36 27.06 -23.65
N PRO A 361 9.33 27.66 -24.39
CA PRO A 361 10.56 28.18 -23.81
C PRO A 361 10.36 29.16 -22.64
N TRP A 362 9.34 30.01 -22.71
CA TRP A 362 8.99 30.96 -21.65
C TRP A 362 8.25 30.32 -20.43
N LYS A 363 7.98 29.02 -20.47
CA LYS A 363 7.47 28.22 -19.33
C LYS A 363 8.57 27.43 -18.63
N ALA A 364 9.83 27.58 -19.03
CA ALA A 364 10.94 27.06 -18.25
C ALA A 364 10.95 27.73 -16.87
N LYS A 365 11.14 26.93 -15.83
CA LYS A 365 11.29 27.43 -14.47
C LYS A 365 12.62 28.16 -14.30
N LEU A 366 12.67 29.08 -13.34
CA LEU A 366 13.86 29.91 -13.14
C LEU A 366 14.90 29.27 -12.22
N TYR A 367 14.48 28.51 -11.22
CA TYR A 367 15.34 27.93 -10.20
C TYR A 367 15.15 26.43 -10.11
N TYR A 368 16.24 25.70 -9.90
CA TYR A 368 16.26 24.24 -9.84
C TYR A 368 17.03 23.78 -8.62
N ALA A 369 16.58 22.69 -8.00
CA ALA A 369 17.26 21.98 -6.93
C ALA A 369 17.05 20.49 -7.10
N VAL A 370 17.92 19.69 -6.51
CA VAL A 370 17.83 18.22 -6.53
C VAL A 370 18.05 17.70 -5.12
N THR A 371 17.24 16.73 -4.72
CA THR A 371 17.43 15.94 -3.49
C THR A 371 17.71 14.48 -3.84
N ALA A 372 18.24 13.73 -2.91
CA ALA A 372 18.36 12.27 -2.99
C ALA A 372 17.34 11.64 -2.03
N ILE A 373 16.77 10.51 -2.44
CA ILE A 373 15.80 9.75 -1.65
C ILE A 373 16.17 8.26 -1.66
N ASP A 374 16.11 7.61 -0.48
CA ASP A 374 16.35 6.18 -0.35
C ASP A 374 15.09 5.33 -0.58
N ARG A 375 15.22 4.02 -0.40
CA ARG A 375 14.10 3.06 -0.54
C ARG A 375 13.14 3.08 0.67
N TYR A 376 13.51 3.76 1.76
CA TYR A 376 12.65 3.93 2.94
C TYR A 376 11.89 5.26 2.93
N GLY A 377 12.10 6.09 1.89
CA GLY A 377 11.46 7.38 1.72
C GLY A 377 12.13 8.52 2.49
N ASN A 378 13.37 8.34 2.97
CA ASN A 378 14.12 9.41 3.61
C ASN A 378 14.73 10.31 2.53
N GLU A 379 14.34 11.56 2.51
CA GLU A 379 14.80 12.56 1.56
C GLU A 379 15.93 13.41 2.18
N SER A 380 17.00 13.61 1.43
CA SER A 380 18.12 14.45 1.83
C SER A 380 17.75 15.95 1.85
N VAL A 381 18.58 16.78 2.45
CA VAL A 381 18.54 18.21 2.14
C VAL A 381 18.82 18.42 0.64
N MET A 382 18.37 19.55 0.08
CA MET A 382 18.57 19.84 -1.33
C MET A 382 20.04 20.15 -1.66
N SER A 383 20.39 19.99 -2.93
CA SER A 383 21.61 20.52 -3.53
C SER A 383 21.67 22.05 -3.44
N CYS A 384 22.79 22.63 -3.86
CA CYS A 384 22.79 24.05 -4.16
C CYS A 384 21.75 24.35 -5.24
N GLU A 385 21.00 25.43 -5.04
CA GLU A 385 20.04 25.93 -6.03
C GLU A 385 20.77 26.62 -7.17
N LEU A 386 20.35 26.37 -8.39
CA LEU A 386 20.86 27.05 -9.56
C LEU A 386 19.74 27.78 -10.28
N LYS A 387 20.10 28.95 -10.78
CA LYS A 387 19.27 29.73 -11.71
C LYS A 387 19.59 29.35 -13.15
N LEU A 388 18.56 29.16 -13.97
CA LEU A 388 18.67 28.90 -15.41
C LEU A 388 19.24 30.11 -16.15
#